data_8ed9d8951d0e1aaf571a5fbac575d189
#
_entry.id   8ed9d8951d0e1aaf571a5fbac575d189
#
_cell.length_a   1.000
_cell.length_b   1.000
_cell.length_c   1.000
_cell.angle_alpha   90.00
_cell.angle_beta   90.00
_cell.angle_gamma   90.00
#
_symmetry.space_group_name_H-M   'P 1'
#
loop_
_entity.id
_entity.type
_entity.pdbx_description
1 polymer ?
#
loop_
_entity_poly.entity_id
_entity_poly.type
_entity_poly.pdbx_seq_one_letter_code
_entity_poly.pdbx_strand_id
1 'polypeptide(L)'
;MIYNQLGRTDLKVSSLCLGSMTWGTQNTPAEGHMQIDMALDHGINFIDTAEMYPTTPLSKQTQGDTERIIGEWNAATGRRSDVIIATKVSGEGYKNVRDGAPISPSTIKVALDASLRSLQTDYIDLYQLHWPNRGSYMFRKNWHYDPTAQDRTAILDEMNEILECLEGYRREGKIRHVGLSNESAWGTAQWLRVAEGRKLPRMASIQNEYSLLCRLFDTDLAELAHNEDIGLLSFSPLACGLLTGKYSADGQPPNGSRKSINDDLGGRVSARLWPAIGAYQTIADDHGLDLGQMALAWCIRRPFMASVIFGATSLPQLENSLRSMELNLSDEIMASIDETHRIHPMPF
;
A
#
# COMPACT_ATOMS: atom_id res chain seq x y z
N MET A 1 0.39 -15.96 12.78
CA MET A 1 -0.22 -14.87 11.98
C MET A 1 -1.45 -14.32 12.71
N ILE A 2 -1.61 -13.00 12.75
CA ILE A 2 -2.82 -12.32 13.25
C ILE A 2 -3.68 -11.96 12.04
N TYR A 3 -5.00 -12.10 12.16
CA TYR A 3 -5.95 -11.71 11.12
C TYR A 3 -6.87 -10.62 11.64
N ASN A 4 -6.95 -9.53 10.89
CA ASN A 4 -7.78 -8.38 11.20
C ASN A 4 -8.99 -8.31 10.27
N GLN A 5 -10.12 -7.88 10.78
CA GLN A 5 -11.27 -7.59 9.93
C GLN A 5 -11.01 -6.31 9.14
N LEU A 6 -11.24 -6.34 7.82
CA LEU A 6 -11.04 -5.18 6.96
C LEU A 6 -12.27 -4.27 6.99
N GLY A 7 -12.23 -3.22 7.80
CA GLY A 7 -13.37 -2.33 7.95
C GLY A 7 -14.64 -3.06 8.36
N ARG A 8 -15.79 -2.61 7.89
CA ARG A 8 -17.10 -3.24 8.12
C ARG A 8 -17.44 -4.29 7.05
N THR A 9 -16.46 -5.14 6.67
CA THR A 9 -16.63 -6.19 5.66
C THR A 9 -16.55 -7.58 6.26
N ASP A 10 -16.76 -8.61 5.44
CA ASP A 10 -16.55 -10.02 5.81
C ASP A 10 -15.10 -10.49 5.59
N LEU A 11 -14.22 -9.62 5.06
CA LEU A 11 -12.83 -9.97 4.79
C LEU A 11 -11.99 -9.97 6.08
N LYS A 12 -11.31 -11.09 6.33
CA LYS A 12 -10.28 -11.22 7.36
C LYS A 12 -8.91 -11.29 6.69
N VAL A 13 -8.16 -10.22 6.77
CA VAL A 13 -6.83 -10.08 6.16
C VAL A 13 -5.72 -10.36 7.17
N SER A 14 -4.65 -11.00 6.74
CA SER A 14 -3.44 -11.17 7.55
C SER A 14 -2.82 -9.82 7.90
N SER A 15 -2.22 -9.68 9.08
CA SER A 15 -1.57 -8.45 9.55
C SER A 15 -0.38 -8.00 8.69
N LEU A 16 0.18 -8.92 7.89
CA LEU A 16 1.09 -8.65 6.80
C LEU A 16 0.41 -8.94 5.47
N CYS A 17 0.68 -8.11 4.47
CA CYS A 17 0.19 -8.24 3.10
C CYS A 17 1.38 -8.33 2.14
N LEU A 18 1.35 -9.28 1.21
CA LEU A 18 2.39 -9.43 0.20
C LEU A 18 2.19 -8.39 -0.92
N GLY A 19 3.10 -7.41 -0.97
CA GLY A 19 3.16 -6.42 -2.04
C GLY A 19 3.93 -6.94 -3.24
N SER A 20 3.39 -6.74 -4.43
CA SER A 20 3.86 -7.38 -5.68
C SER A 20 4.56 -6.42 -6.66
N MET A 21 4.78 -5.18 -6.30
CA MET A 21 5.19 -4.07 -7.19
C MET A 21 6.50 -4.29 -7.99
N THR A 22 7.31 -5.28 -7.63
CA THR A 22 8.60 -5.60 -8.27
C THR A 22 8.52 -6.74 -9.29
N TRP A 23 7.39 -7.45 -9.34
CA TRP A 23 7.23 -8.62 -10.21
C TRP A 23 6.98 -8.21 -11.66
N GLY A 24 7.81 -8.74 -12.56
CA GLY A 24 7.85 -8.36 -13.98
C GLY A 24 8.98 -7.40 -14.33
N THR A 25 9.75 -6.91 -13.32
CA THR A 25 10.97 -6.12 -13.53
C THR A 25 12.14 -6.63 -12.71
N GLN A 26 12.11 -6.45 -11.38
CA GLN A 26 13.17 -6.96 -10.48
C GLN A 26 13.02 -8.45 -10.17
N ASN A 27 11.82 -9.00 -10.34
CA ASN A 27 11.53 -10.42 -10.14
C ASN A 27 10.92 -11.03 -11.40
N THR A 28 11.31 -12.24 -11.68
CA THR A 28 10.71 -13.11 -12.71
C THR A 28 9.32 -13.62 -12.26
N PRO A 29 8.48 -14.12 -13.17
CA PRO A 29 7.22 -14.78 -12.81
C PRO A 29 7.42 -15.94 -11.81
N ALA A 30 8.44 -16.79 -12.02
CA ALA A 30 8.73 -17.91 -11.12
C ALA A 30 9.07 -17.46 -9.70
N GLU A 31 9.87 -16.40 -9.55
CA GLU A 31 10.17 -15.82 -8.24
C GLU A 31 8.93 -15.22 -7.58
N GLY A 32 8.04 -14.56 -8.34
CA GLY A 32 6.77 -14.07 -7.84
C GLY A 32 5.89 -15.21 -7.31
N HIS A 33 5.77 -16.31 -8.04
CA HIS A 33 5.03 -17.51 -7.61
C HIS A 33 5.62 -18.12 -6.34
N MET A 34 6.94 -18.26 -6.25
CA MET A 34 7.60 -18.74 -5.02
C MET A 34 7.35 -17.82 -3.82
N GLN A 35 7.28 -16.50 -4.04
CA GLN A 35 6.94 -15.56 -2.97
C GLN A 35 5.48 -15.71 -2.51
N ILE A 36 4.53 -15.96 -3.43
CA ILE A 36 3.13 -16.23 -3.06
C ILE A 36 3.05 -17.51 -2.22
N ASP A 37 3.68 -18.60 -2.68
CA ASP A 37 3.64 -19.88 -1.97
C ASP A 37 4.27 -19.76 -0.56
N MET A 38 5.45 -19.14 -0.44
CA MET A 38 6.08 -18.89 0.86
C MET A 38 5.20 -18.03 1.77
N ALA A 39 4.57 -16.99 1.24
CA ALA A 39 3.69 -16.13 2.03
C ALA A 39 2.47 -16.89 2.56
N LEU A 40 1.84 -17.72 1.73
CA LEU A 40 0.74 -18.59 2.14
C LEU A 40 1.15 -19.61 3.19
N ASP A 41 2.32 -20.24 3.05
CA ASP A 41 2.86 -21.21 4.02
C ASP A 41 3.08 -20.56 5.40
N HIS A 42 3.31 -19.25 5.45
CA HIS A 42 3.42 -18.47 6.69
C HIS A 42 2.08 -17.82 7.13
N GLY A 43 0.98 -18.14 6.44
CA GLY A 43 -0.36 -17.68 6.78
C GLY A 43 -0.72 -16.28 6.27
N ILE A 44 0.05 -15.70 5.35
CA ILE A 44 -0.37 -14.49 4.63
C ILE A 44 -1.43 -14.90 3.61
N ASN A 45 -2.62 -14.32 3.72
CA ASN A 45 -3.72 -14.54 2.78
C ASN A 45 -4.06 -13.31 1.95
N PHE A 46 -3.25 -12.25 2.02
CA PHE A 46 -3.55 -10.97 1.40
C PHE A 46 -2.43 -10.54 0.45
N ILE A 47 -2.77 -10.27 -0.82
CA ILE A 47 -1.85 -9.84 -1.88
C ILE A 47 -2.32 -8.49 -2.40
N ASP A 48 -1.41 -7.52 -2.48
CA ASP A 48 -1.64 -6.20 -3.05
C ASP A 48 -0.94 -6.02 -4.40
N THR A 49 -1.71 -5.62 -5.40
CA THR A 49 -1.24 -5.29 -6.75
C THR A 49 -1.92 -4.03 -7.27
N ALA A 50 -1.68 -3.64 -8.53
CA ALA A 50 -2.36 -2.55 -9.23
C ALA A 50 -2.20 -2.71 -10.75
N GLU A 51 -3.14 -2.14 -11.53
CA GLU A 51 -3.08 -2.13 -13.00
C GLU A 51 -1.79 -1.50 -13.55
N MET A 52 -1.19 -0.57 -12.81
CA MET A 52 0.02 0.14 -13.22
C MET A 52 1.32 -0.58 -12.82
N TYR A 53 1.27 -1.70 -12.11
CA TYR A 53 2.48 -2.39 -11.67
C TYR A 53 3.08 -3.30 -12.75
N PRO A 54 4.41 -3.47 -12.78
CA PRO A 54 5.44 -2.97 -11.86
C PRO A 54 5.84 -1.51 -12.08
N THR A 55 6.52 -0.92 -11.08
CA THR A 55 6.90 0.49 -11.09
C THR A 55 8.40 0.77 -10.92
N THR A 56 9.24 -0.26 -10.93
CA THR A 56 10.68 -0.09 -10.71
C THR A 56 11.49 -0.93 -11.70
N PRO A 57 11.95 -0.32 -12.81
CA PRO A 57 11.64 1.02 -13.29
C PRO A 57 10.21 1.17 -13.82
N LEU A 58 9.72 2.41 -13.90
CA LEU A 58 8.46 2.73 -14.58
C LEU A 58 8.61 2.54 -16.09
N SER A 59 7.75 1.70 -16.70
CA SER A 59 7.75 1.45 -18.14
C SER A 59 6.35 1.15 -18.65
N LYS A 60 6.00 1.70 -19.82
CA LYS A 60 4.73 1.38 -20.48
C LYS A 60 4.68 -0.09 -20.96
N GLN A 61 5.84 -0.68 -21.25
CA GLN A 61 5.96 -2.03 -21.79
C GLN A 61 5.66 -3.13 -20.75
N THR A 62 5.97 -2.87 -19.49
CA THR A 62 5.78 -3.86 -18.40
C THR A 62 4.50 -3.64 -17.60
N GLN A 63 3.68 -2.69 -18.01
CA GLN A 63 2.47 -2.32 -17.29
C GLN A 63 1.44 -3.45 -17.28
N GLY A 64 0.91 -3.80 -16.09
CA GLY A 64 -0.01 -4.92 -15.89
C GLY A 64 0.68 -6.29 -15.76
N ASP A 65 2.01 -6.37 -15.95
CA ASP A 65 2.74 -7.64 -15.79
C ASP A 65 2.58 -8.26 -14.41
N THR A 66 2.50 -7.44 -13.37
CA THR A 66 2.33 -7.94 -12.00
C THR A 66 0.99 -8.65 -11.81
N GLU A 67 -0.11 -8.09 -12.32
CA GLU A 67 -1.42 -8.76 -12.30
C GLU A 67 -1.40 -10.06 -13.14
N ARG A 68 -0.73 -10.03 -14.29
CA ARG A 68 -0.57 -11.23 -15.16
C ARG A 68 0.17 -12.34 -14.42
N ILE A 69 1.25 -12.03 -13.71
CA ILE A 69 2.02 -13.02 -12.93
C ILE A 69 1.16 -13.65 -11.83
N ILE A 70 0.36 -12.85 -11.12
CA ILE A 70 -0.60 -13.39 -10.14
C ILE A 70 -1.65 -14.28 -10.82
N GLY A 71 -2.15 -13.85 -11.98
CA GLY A 71 -3.12 -14.64 -12.77
C GLY A 71 -2.56 -15.97 -13.25
N GLU A 72 -1.30 -16.01 -13.69
CA GLU A 72 -0.61 -17.25 -14.06
C GLU A 72 -0.48 -18.20 -12.85
N TRP A 73 -0.19 -17.68 -11.66
CA TRP A 73 -0.19 -18.48 -10.43
C TRP A 73 -1.60 -19.01 -10.09
N ASN A 74 -2.64 -18.16 -10.19
CA ASN A 74 -4.03 -18.56 -9.97
C ASN A 74 -4.43 -19.73 -10.89
N ALA A 75 -4.13 -19.61 -12.19
CA ALA A 75 -4.48 -20.64 -13.18
C ALA A 75 -3.70 -21.94 -12.99
N ALA A 76 -2.40 -21.83 -12.64
CA ALA A 76 -1.54 -22.99 -12.46
C ALA A 76 -1.88 -23.80 -11.20
N THR A 77 -2.30 -23.12 -10.13
CA THR A 77 -2.52 -23.76 -8.81
C THR A 77 -3.98 -24.04 -8.51
N GLY A 78 -4.93 -23.33 -9.11
CA GLY A 78 -6.36 -23.38 -8.76
C GLY A 78 -6.65 -22.83 -7.34
N ARG A 79 -5.73 -22.09 -6.73
CA ARG A 79 -5.81 -21.63 -5.33
C ARG A 79 -6.32 -20.20 -5.18
N ARG A 80 -7.10 -19.69 -6.14
CA ARG A 80 -7.66 -18.33 -6.10
C ARG A 80 -8.41 -18.02 -4.80
N SER A 81 -9.13 -19.00 -4.25
CA SER A 81 -9.89 -18.86 -3.00
C SER A 81 -9.05 -18.79 -1.73
N ASP A 82 -7.77 -19.16 -1.79
CA ASP A 82 -6.86 -19.13 -0.64
C ASP A 82 -6.33 -17.72 -0.38
N VAL A 83 -6.50 -16.81 -1.36
CA VAL A 83 -5.96 -15.45 -1.32
C VAL A 83 -7.04 -14.40 -1.44
N ILE A 84 -6.88 -13.30 -0.70
CA ILE A 84 -7.59 -12.04 -0.88
C ILE A 84 -6.72 -11.18 -1.80
N ILE A 85 -7.25 -10.78 -2.96
CA ILE A 85 -6.52 -9.95 -3.92
C ILE A 85 -7.07 -8.53 -3.90
N ALA A 86 -6.17 -7.57 -3.58
CA ALA A 86 -6.42 -6.15 -3.78
C ALA A 86 -5.74 -5.67 -5.05
N THR A 87 -6.49 -5.02 -5.95
CA THR A 87 -5.92 -4.28 -7.07
C THR A 87 -6.48 -2.85 -7.14
N LYS A 88 -5.94 -2.02 -8.05
CA LYS A 88 -6.21 -0.59 -8.02
C LYS A 88 -6.39 -0.02 -9.43
N VAL A 89 -7.32 0.92 -9.58
CA VAL A 89 -7.44 1.80 -10.74
C VAL A 89 -6.65 3.08 -10.51
N SER A 90 -5.79 3.45 -11.46
CA SER A 90 -4.95 4.66 -11.39
C SER A 90 -5.78 5.92 -11.56
N GLY A 91 -5.49 6.94 -10.74
CA GLY A 91 -6.06 8.27 -10.85
C GLY A 91 -5.46 9.10 -11.99
N GLU A 92 -5.84 10.36 -12.06
CA GLU A 92 -5.40 11.29 -13.09
C GLU A 92 -3.87 11.50 -13.10
N GLY A 93 -3.32 11.73 -14.30
CA GLY A 93 -1.96 12.22 -14.55
C GLY A 93 -0.91 11.16 -14.84
N TYR A 94 -1.17 9.86 -14.66
CA TYR A 94 -0.21 8.81 -15.00
C TYR A 94 -0.33 8.39 -16.47
N LYS A 95 0.46 9.02 -17.33
CA LYS A 95 0.35 8.90 -18.81
C LYS A 95 0.57 7.49 -19.36
N ASN A 96 1.23 6.60 -18.65
CA ASN A 96 1.42 5.23 -19.12
C ASN A 96 0.12 4.40 -19.07
N VAL A 97 -0.87 4.79 -18.30
CA VAL A 97 -2.18 4.14 -18.21
C VAL A 97 -3.24 5.09 -18.75
N ARG A 98 -3.99 4.64 -19.74
CA ARG A 98 -5.09 5.41 -20.35
C ARG A 98 -4.75 6.89 -20.62
N ASP A 99 -3.48 7.16 -21.03
CA ASP A 99 -2.96 8.49 -21.30
C ASP A 99 -3.14 9.50 -20.15
N GLY A 100 -3.25 9.00 -18.91
CA GLY A 100 -3.42 9.80 -17.70
C GLY A 100 -4.86 10.24 -17.43
N ALA A 101 -5.83 9.60 -18.04
CA ALA A 101 -7.25 9.91 -17.82
C ALA A 101 -7.66 9.69 -16.33
N PRO A 102 -8.57 10.54 -15.82
CA PRO A 102 -9.04 10.44 -14.43
C PRO A 102 -9.85 9.16 -14.18
N ILE A 103 -10.02 8.80 -12.90
CA ILE A 103 -10.99 7.78 -12.50
C ILE A 103 -12.39 8.28 -12.84
N SER A 104 -13.12 7.49 -13.60
CA SER A 104 -14.51 7.76 -14.01
C SER A 104 -15.21 6.42 -14.29
N PRO A 105 -16.52 6.36 -14.43
CA PRO A 105 -17.22 5.14 -14.82
C PRO A 105 -16.65 4.46 -16.07
N SER A 106 -16.25 5.22 -17.08
CA SER A 106 -15.68 4.69 -18.32
C SER A 106 -14.27 4.12 -18.14
N THR A 107 -13.42 4.79 -17.36
CA THR A 107 -12.05 4.32 -17.11
C THR A 107 -12.02 3.16 -16.13
N ILE A 108 -12.91 3.12 -15.12
CA ILE A 108 -13.09 1.97 -14.22
C ILE A 108 -13.47 0.73 -15.03
N LYS A 109 -14.42 0.84 -15.99
CA LYS A 109 -14.80 -0.28 -16.84
C LYS A 109 -13.59 -0.90 -17.55
N VAL A 110 -12.79 -0.08 -18.21
CA VAL A 110 -11.59 -0.53 -18.94
C VAL A 110 -10.56 -1.16 -18.02
N ALA A 111 -10.30 -0.52 -16.88
CA ALA A 111 -9.32 -0.99 -15.88
C ALA A 111 -9.76 -2.31 -15.25
N LEU A 112 -11.00 -2.39 -14.78
CA LEU A 112 -11.54 -3.59 -14.13
C LEU A 112 -11.56 -4.79 -15.07
N ASP A 113 -12.06 -4.62 -16.31
CA ASP A 113 -12.08 -5.68 -17.30
C ASP A 113 -10.66 -6.17 -17.67
N ALA A 114 -9.67 -5.26 -17.67
CA ALA A 114 -8.26 -5.61 -17.87
C ALA A 114 -7.69 -6.38 -16.67
N SER A 115 -7.91 -5.89 -15.45
CA SER A 115 -7.44 -6.54 -14.21
C SER A 115 -8.02 -7.95 -14.05
N LEU A 116 -9.32 -8.14 -14.28
CA LEU A 116 -9.95 -9.48 -14.21
C LEU A 116 -9.32 -10.45 -15.22
N ARG A 117 -9.06 -9.99 -16.46
CA ARG A 117 -8.38 -10.84 -17.46
C ARG A 117 -6.94 -11.17 -17.06
N SER A 118 -6.18 -10.17 -16.62
CA SER A 118 -4.78 -10.34 -16.21
C SER A 118 -4.66 -11.27 -15.01
N LEU A 119 -5.51 -11.09 -13.99
CA LEU A 119 -5.56 -11.90 -12.78
C LEU A 119 -6.18 -13.29 -13.00
N GLN A 120 -6.76 -13.55 -14.18
CA GLN A 120 -7.43 -14.81 -14.55
C GLN A 120 -8.46 -15.23 -13.48
N THR A 121 -9.36 -14.31 -13.14
CA THR A 121 -10.39 -14.49 -12.11
C THR A 121 -11.65 -13.71 -12.49
N ASP A 122 -12.80 -14.20 -12.00
CA ASP A 122 -14.09 -13.54 -12.23
C ASP A 122 -14.39 -12.44 -11.22
N TYR A 123 -13.61 -12.32 -10.14
CA TYR A 123 -13.85 -11.36 -9.08
C TYR A 123 -12.56 -10.84 -8.45
N ILE A 124 -12.64 -9.61 -7.90
CA ILE A 124 -11.62 -8.96 -7.10
C ILE A 124 -12.19 -8.76 -5.69
N ASP A 125 -11.41 -9.10 -4.66
CA ASP A 125 -11.85 -8.99 -3.28
C ASP A 125 -11.89 -7.53 -2.80
N LEU A 126 -10.85 -6.74 -3.12
CA LEU A 126 -10.76 -5.32 -2.78
C LEU A 126 -10.31 -4.51 -4.00
N TYR A 127 -11.22 -3.69 -4.54
CA TYR A 127 -10.90 -2.80 -5.66
C TYR A 127 -10.67 -1.38 -5.15
N GLN A 128 -9.49 -0.83 -5.38
CA GLN A 128 -9.07 0.42 -4.76
C GLN A 128 -8.95 1.56 -5.78
N LEU A 129 -9.33 2.78 -5.38
CA LEU A 129 -9.03 4.01 -6.09
C LEU A 129 -7.60 4.42 -5.70
N HIS A 130 -6.65 4.35 -6.66
CA HIS A 130 -5.20 4.40 -6.36
C HIS A 130 -4.73 5.77 -5.83
N TRP A 131 -5.34 6.86 -6.32
CA TRP A 131 -5.23 8.22 -5.79
C TRP A 131 -6.39 9.06 -6.28
N PRO A 132 -6.78 10.11 -5.55
CA PRO A 132 -7.88 10.98 -5.95
C PRO A 132 -7.53 11.82 -7.19
N ASN A 133 -8.49 12.00 -8.11
CA ASN A 133 -8.31 12.83 -9.30
C ASN A 133 -7.94 14.28 -8.95
N ARG A 134 -8.53 14.84 -7.89
CA ARG A 134 -8.22 16.19 -7.39
C ARG A 134 -6.82 16.36 -6.82
N GLY A 135 -6.04 15.26 -6.72
CA GLY A 135 -4.78 15.24 -6.00
C GLY A 135 -4.94 15.23 -4.47
N SER A 136 -3.83 15.01 -3.78
CA SER A 136 -3.74 15.05 -2.32
C SER A 136 -2.31 15.45 -1.90
N TYR A 137 -2.09 15.61 -0.60
CA TYR A 137 -0.75 15.88 -0.06
C TYR A 137 0.18 14.67 -0.07
N MET A 138 -0.28 13.52 -0.54
CA MET A 138 0.52 12.29 -0.65
C MET A 138 1.67 12.42 -1.66
N PHE A 139 2.54 11.42 -1.72
CA PHE A 139 3.73 11.41 -2.57
C PHE A 139 4.68 12.59 -2.30
N ARG A 140 4.83 12.97 -1.01
CA ARG A 140 5.71 14.06 -0.52
C ARG A 140 5.32 15.46 -1.03
N LYS A 141 4.04 15.61 -1.50
CA LYS A 141 3.48 16.92 -1.85
C LYS A 141 3.07 17.74 -0.61
N ASN A 142 3.04 17.13 0.58
CA ASN A 142 2.69 17.78 1.84
C ASN A 142 3.45 19.08 2.14
N TRP A 143 4.64 19.26 1.57
CA TRP A 143 5.43 20.47 1.71
C TRP A 143 4.87 21.68 0.96
N HIS A 144 4.07 21.46 -0.08
CA HIS A 144 3.56 22.50 -0.99
C HIS A 144 2.10 22.29 -1.39
N TYR A 145 1.38 21.46 -0.63
CA TYR A 145 -0.01 21.14 -0.96
C TYR A 145 -0.93 22.33 -0.72
N ASP A 146 -1.61 22.77 -1.78
CA ASP A 146 -2.60 23.83 -1.74
C ASP A 146 -3.94 23.31 -2.32
N PRO A 147 -4.99 23.14 -1.49
CA PRO A 147 -6.30 22.69 -1.93
C PRO A 147 -7.24 23.83 -2.35
N THR A 148 -6.81 25.10 -2.32
CA THR A 148 -7.71 26.27 -2.47
C THR A 148 -8.39 26.36 -3.84
N ALA A 149 -7.83 25.73 -4.87
CA ALA A 149 -8.42 25.68 -6.22
C ALA A 149 -9.44 24.53 -6.42
N GLN A 150 -9.68 23.71 -5.39
CA GLN A 150 -10.61 22.59 -5.51
C GLN A 150 -12.08 23.05 -5.53
N ASP A 151 -12.86 22.52 -6.47
CA ASP A 151 -14.32 22.68 -6.48
C ASP A 151 -14.97 21.53 -5.70
N ARG A 152 -15.45 21.87 -4.49
CA ARG A 152 -16.10 20.91 -3.60
C ARG A 152 -17.32 20.23 -4.23
N THR A 153 -18.12 20.97 -5.00
CA THR A 153 -19.36 20.43 -5.59
C THR A 153 -19.01 19.41 -6.67
N ALA A 154 -18.12 19.77 -7.60
CA ALA A 154 -17.65 18.88 -8.65
C ALA A 154 -17.01 17.59 -8.08
N ILE A 155 -16.24 17.70 -7.01
CA ILE A 155 -15.63 16.53 -6.33
C ILE A 155 -16.70 15.60 -5.76
N LEU A 156 -17.75 16.13 -5.12
CA LEU A 156 -18.80 15.31 -4.54
C LEU A 156 -19.67 14.64 -5.61
N ASP A 157 -19.91 15.32 -6.72
CA ASP A 157 -20.64 14.75 -7.87
C ASP A 157 -19.82 13.62 -8.51
N GLU A 158 -18.51 13.81 -8.71
CA GLU A 158 -17.58 12.77 -9.16
C GLU A 158 -17.58 11.54 -8.23
N MET A 159 -17.47 11.76 -6.92
CA MET A 159 -17.52 10.67 -5.93
C MET A 159 -18.81 9.87 -6.03
N ASN A 160 -19.93 10.55 -6.24
CA ASN A 160 -21.22 9.89 -6.39
C ASN A 160 -21.26 9.01 -7.66
N GLU A 161 -20.86 9.53 -8.81
CA GLU A 161 -20.84 8.79 -10.09
C GLU A 161 -19.94 7.56 -10.01
N ILE A 162 -18.76 7.70 -9.39
CA ILE A 162 -17.84 6.59 -9.18
C ILE A 162 -18.46 5.52 -8.27
N LEU A 163 -19.08 5.90 -7.16
CA LEU A 163 -19.71 4.95 -6.23
C LEU A 163 -20.89 4.21 -6.88
N GLU A 164 -21.71 4.89 -7.67
CA GLU A 164 -22.81 4.25 -8.42
C GLU A 164 -22.28 3.22 -9.43
N CYS A 165 -21.19 3.55 -10.12
CA CYS A 165 -20.50 2.62 -11.03
C CYS A 165 -19.96 1.39 -10.28
N LEU A 166 -19.27 1.60 -9.16
CA LEU A 166 -18.72 0.52 -8.35
C LEU A 166 -19.82 -0.39 -7.74
N GLU A 167 -20.95 0.18 -7.35
CA GLU A 167 -22.11 -0.61 -6.91
C GLU A 167 -22.65 -1.52 -8.03
N GLY A 168 -22.66 -1.04 -9.27
CA GLY A 168 -22.99 -1.87 -10.43
C GLY A 168 -22.12 -3.12 -10.51
N TYR A 169 -20.80 -2.97 -10.44
CA TYR A 169 -19.86 -4.10 -10.50
C TYR A 169 -19.90 -4.98 -9.26
N ARG A 170 -20.22 -4.42 -8.09
CA ARG A 170 -20.44 -5.21 -6.88
C ARG A 170 -21.67 -6.12 -7.04
N ARG A 171 -22.76 -5.62 -7.60
CA ARG A 171 -23.96 -6.42 -7.89
C ARG A 171 -23.74 -7.48 -8.96
N GLU A 172 -22.86 -7.21 -9.93
CA GLU A 172 -22.42 -8.19 -10.91
C GLU A 172 -21.48 -9.25 -10.32
N GLY A 173 -21.04 -9.11 -9.07
CA GLY A 173 -20.10 -10.01 -8.42
C GLY A 173 -18.64 -9.86 -8.87
N LYS A 174 -18.31 -8.85 -9.68
CA LYS A 174 -16.96 -8.59 -10.20
C LYS A 174 -16.03 -8.00 -9.15
N ILE A 175 -16.56 -7.25 -8.19
CA ILE A 175 -15.83 -6.73 -7.02
C ILE A 175 -16.62 -7.04 -5.76
N ARG A 176 -15.93 -7.37 -4.68
CA ARG A 176 -16.59 -7.63 -3.39
C ARG A 176 -16.66 -6.35 -2.57
N HIS A 177 -15.52 -5.69 -2.38
CA HIS A 177 -15.38 -4.47 -1.59
C HIS A 177 -14.56 -3.42 -2.31
N VAL A 178 -14.72 -2.17 -1.88
CA VAL A 178 -14.03 -1.00 -2.42
C VAL A 178 -13.16 -0.36 -1.35
N GLY A 179 -12.05 0.26 -1.76
CA GLY A 179 -11.12 0.94 -0.87
C GLY A 179 -10.50 2.18 -1.49
N LEU A 180 -9.85 2.98 -0.67
CA LEU A 180 -9.14 4.19 -1.06
C LEU A 180 -7.63 3.98 -0.99
N SER A 181 -6.89 4.79 -1.72
CA SER A 181 -5.44 4.89 -1.57
C SER A 181 -4.98 6.32 -1.79
N ASN A 182 -3.93 6.74 -1.08
CA ASN A 182 -3.36 8.08 -1.16
C ASN A 182 -4.39 9.21 -0.92
N GLU A 183 -5.37 8.92 -0.06
CA GLU A 183 -6.47 9.81 0.23
C GLU A 183 -6.22 10.61 1.51
N SER A 184 -6.80 11.81 1.60
CA SER A 184 -6.77 12.67 2.79
C SER A 184 -7.91 12.34 3.76
N ALA A 185 -7.82 12.85 5.00
CA ALA A 185 -8.90 12.70 5.98
C ALA A 185 -10.21 13.33 5.48
N TRP A 186 -10.14 14.55 4.90
CA TRP A 186 -11.32 15.19 4.33
C TRP A 186 -11.96 14.33 3.23
N GLY A 187 -11.15 13.87 2.28
CA GLY A 187 -11.66 13.05 1.18
C GLY A 187 -12.25 11.74 1.65
N THR A 188 -11.56 11.03 2.56
CA THR A 188 -12.08 9.79 3.15
C THR A 188 -13.44 10.02 3.82
N ALA A 189 -13.58 11.06 4.64
CA ALA A 189 -14.85 11.40 5.27
C ALA A 189 -15.96 11.72 4.25
N GLN A 190 -15.63 12.38 3.12
CA GLN A 190 -16.62 12.63 2.07
C GLN A 190 -17.05 11.35 1.35
N TRP A 191 -16.11 10.44 1.01
CA TRP A 191 -16.43 9.14 0.42
C TRP A 191 -17.40 8.35 1.31
N LEU A 192 -17.13 8.29 2.62
CA LEU A 192 -17.99 7.61 3.60
C LEU A 192 -19.37 8.27 3.67
N ARG A 193 -19.42 9.59 3.77
CA ARG A 193 -20.66 10.35 3.84
C ARG A 193 -21.55 10.17 2.59
N VAL A 194 -20.96 10.20 1.38
CA VAL A 194 -21.70 9.99 0.13
C VAL A 194 -22.22 8.56 0.06
N ALA A 195 -21.37 7.58 0.38
CA ALA A 195 -21.75 6.16 0.38
C ALA A 195 -22.94 5.89 1.31
N GLU A 196 -22.88 6.36 2.55
CA GLU A 196 -23.93 6.12 3.56
C GLU A 196 -25.23 6.86 3.22
N GLY A 197 -25.12 8.14 2.80
CA GLY A 197 -26.29 8.94 2.45
C GLY A 197 -27.08 8.41 1.26
N ARG A 198 -26.44 7.64 0.37
CA ARG A 198 -27.05 7.05 -0.82
C ARG A 198 -27.17 5.53 -0.80
N LYS A 199 -26.74 4.87 0.28
CA LYS A 199 -26.69 3.41 0.42
C LYS A 199 -25.86 2.73 -0.68
N LEU A 200 -24.73 3.35 -1.01
CA LEU A 200 -23.73 2.87 -1.96
C LEU A 200 -22.61 2.14 -1.23
N PRO A 201 -21.67 1.46 -1.93
CA PRO A 201 -20.59 0.72 -1.31
C PRO A 201 -19.72 1.62 -0.41
N ARG A 202 -19.60 1.24 0.86
CA ARG A 202 -18.75 1.94 1.82
C ARG A 202 -17.29 1.54 1.60
N MET A 203 -16.40 2.53 1.63
CA MET A 203 -14.96 2.28 1.58
C MET A 203 -14.54 1.44 2.77
N ALA A 204 -13.89 0.30 2.51
CA ALA A 204 -13.48 -0.68 3.53
C ALA A 204 -12.12 -0.37 4.15
N SER A 205 -11.25 0.30 3.39
CA SER A 205 -9.87 0.58 3.78
C SER A 205 -9.34 1.85 3.14
N ILE A 206 -8.26 2.35 3.72
CA ILE A 206 -7.43 3.40 3.13
C ILE A 206 -5.99 2.89 3.04
N GLN A 207 -5.38 2.96 1.84
CA GLN A 207 -4.00 2.55 1.64
C GLN A 207 -3.10 3.77 1.48
N ASN A 208 -2.34 4.11 2.51
CA ASN A 208 -1.46 5.26 2.55
C ASN A 208 -0.04 4.89 2.95
N GLU A 209 0.94 5.75 2.62
CA GLU A 209 2.32 5.60 3.08
C GLU A 209 2.38 5.71 4.60
N TYR A 210 3.01 4.69 5.24
CA TYR A 210 3.21 4.71 6.68
C TYR A 210 4.43 3.88 7.08
N SER A 211 5.31 4.46 7.87
CA SER A 211 6.54 3.83 8.38
C SER A 211 7.08 4.65 9.56
N LEU A 212 8.16 4.19 10.19
CA LEU A 212 8.90 4.97 11.20
C LEU A 212 9.35 6.35 10.67
N LEU A 213 9.58 6.48 9.36
CA LEU A 213 10.02 7.73 8.71
C LEU A 213 8.87 8.56 8.12
N CYS A 214 7.66 8.03 8.06
CA CYS A 214 6.48 8.72 7.53
C CYS A 214 5.26 8.42 8.40
N ARG A 215 4.93 9.31 9.33
CA ARG A 215 3.85 9.14 10.31
C ARG A 215 2.68 10.13 10.09
N LEU A 216 2.46 10.58 8.85
CA LEU A 216 1.39 11.52 8.51
C LEU A 216 -0.02 10.98 8.82
N PHE A 217 -0.16 9.67 8.97
CA PHE A 217 -1.44 9.03 9.33
C PHE A 217 -1.79 9.15 10.82
N ASP A 218 -0.83 9.39 11.70
CA ASP A 218 -0.99 9.37 13.17
C ASP A 218 -1.93 10.46 13.72
N THR A 219 -2.26 11.46 12.91
CA THR A 219 -3.13 12.57 13.30
C THR A 219 -4.59 12.32 12.87
N ASP A 220 -5.15 13.15 12.02
CA ASP A 220 -6.56 13.15 11.63
C ASP A 220 -7.03 11.82 11.02
N LEU A 221 -6.15 11.14 10.26
CA LEU A 221 -6.49 9.86 9.65
C LEU A 221 -6.60 8.72 10.67
N ALA A 222 -5.80 8.74 11.73
CA ALA A 222 -5.89 7.76 12.81
C ALA A 222 -7.19 7.88 13.57
N GLU A 223 -7.62 9.11 13.90
CA GLU A 223 -8.91 9.37 14.54
C GLU A 223 -10.07 8.95 13.64
N LEU A 224 -10.03 9.33 12.36
CA LEU A 224 -11.05 8.93 11.38
C LEU A 224 -11.10 7.40 11.23
N ALA A 225 -9.95 6.74 11.09
CA ALA A 225 -9.87 5.29 10.93
C ALA A 225 -10.51 4.54 12.10
N HIS A 226 -10.27 5.02 13.32
CA HIS A 226 -10.84 4.44 14.53
C HIS A 226 -12.37 4.62 14.60
N ASN A 227 -12.86 5.85 14.40
CA ASN A 227 -14.28 6.18 14.58
C ASN A 227 -15.14 5.64 13.43
N GLU A 228 -14.58 5.49 12.25
CA GLU A 228 -15.28 5.06 11.05
C GLU A 228 -15.04 3.58 10.70
N ASP A 229 -14.33 2.82 11.51
CA ASP A 229 -13.97 1.42 11.21
C ASP A 229 -13.40 1.26 9.78
N ILE A 230 -12.43 2.11 9.41
CA ILE A 230 -11.73 2.05 8.13
C ILE A 230 -10.24 1.82 8.37
N GLY A 231 -9.78 0.58 8.17
CA GLY A 231 -8.41 0.22 8.50
C GLY A 231 -7.36 0.75 7.52
N LEU A 232 -6.17 1.07 8.05
CA LEU A 232 -5.01 1.41 7.23
C LEU A 232 -4.40 0.14 6.62
N LEU A 233 -4.17 0.18 5.31
CA LEU A 233 -3.25 -0.68 4.58
C LEU A 233 -1.97 0.14 4.36
N SER A 234 -0.92 -0.09 5.16
CA SER A 234 0.29 0.73 5.03
C SER A 234 1.17 0.27 3.88
N PHE A 235 1.48 1.15 2.94
CA PHE A 235 2.53 0.85 1.97
C PHE A 235 3.87 1.49 2.34
N SER A 236 4.97 0.96 1.80
CA SER A 236 6.34 1.37 2.11
C SER A 236 6.70 1.35 3.61
N PRO A 237 6.34 0.33 4.38
CA PRO A 237 6.67 0.27 5.82
C PRO A 237 8.16 0.25 6.09
N LEU A 238 8.97 -0.20 5.10
CA LEU A 238 10.43 -0.16 5.12
C LEU A 238 11.02 1.06 4.37
N ALA A 239 10.18 2.07 4.05
CA ALA A 239 10.57 3.28 3.34
C ALA A 239 11.45 3.00 2.10
N CYS A 240 10.99 2.09 1.22
CA CYS A 240 11.73 1.67 0.02
C CYS A 240 13.10 1.00 0.31
N GLY A 241 13.25 0.40 1.48
CA GLY A 241 14.47 -0.27 1.93
C GLY A 241 15.40 0.61 2.76
N LEU A 242 15.06 1.86 3.05
CA LEU A 242 15.82 2.75 3.94
C LEU A 242 15.89 2.21 5.38
N LEU A 243 14.85 1.54 5.84
CA LEU A 243 14.77 0.94 7.18
C LEU A 243 15.24 -0.52 7.21
N THR A 244 16.14 -0.92 6.31
CA THR A 244 16.74 -2.28 6.31
C THR A 244 18.23 -2.28 6.65
N GLY A 245 18.81 -1.12 6.96
CA GLY A 245 20.24 -0.98 7.26
C GLY A 245 21.18 -1.08 6.04
N LYS A 246 20.66 -1.38 4.83
CA LYS A 246 21.50 -1.61 3.63
C LYS A 246 21.98 -0.34 2.93
N TYR A 247 21.46 0.83 3.28
CA TYR A 247 21.85 2.11 2.70
C TYR A 247 22.50 3.02 3.73
N SER A 248 23.48 3.81 3.31
CA SER A 248 24.12 4.85 4.10
C SER A 248 24.26 6.15 3.31
N ALA A 249 24.59 7.25 3.99
CA ALA A 249 24.73 8.57 3.40
C ALA A 249 25.77 8.59 2.27
N ASP A 250 26.94 8.03 2.54
CA ASP A 250 28.11 8.09 1.66
C ASP A 250 28.40 6.75 0.94
N GLY A 251 27.58 5.72 1.19
CA GLY A 251 27.78 4.38 0.63
C GLY A 251 27.14 4.21 -0.73
N GLN A 252 27.80 3.43 -1.58
CA GLN A 252 27.21 2.97 -2.84
C GLN A 252 26.06 2.00 -2.53
N PRO A 253 24.88 2.19 -3.15
CA PRO A 253 23.77 1.27 -2.95
C PRO A 253 24.12 -0.12 -3.52
N PRO A 254 23.72 -1.21 -2.87
CA PRO A 254 23.90 -2.55 -3.42
C PRO A 254 23.32 -2.68 -4.82
N ASN A 255 24.03 -3.39 -5.71
CA ASN A 255 23.59 -3.62 -7.08
C ASN A 255 22.21 -4.26 -7.12
N GLY A 256 21.33 -3.80 -8.04
CA GLY A 256 19.96 -4.29 -8.17
C GLY A 256 19.01 -3.84 -7.05
N SER A 257 19.52 -3.09 -6.06
CA SER A 257 18.66 -2.52 -5.02
C SER A 257 17.83 -1.35 -5.58
N ARG A 258 16.72 -1.03 -4.90
CA ARG A 258 15.83 0.05 -5.35
C ARG A 258 16.54 1.39 -5.50
N LYS A 259 17.48 1.73 -4.58
CA LYS A 259 18.26 2.97 -4.65
C LYS A 259 19.24 2.99 -5.82
N SER A 260 19.75 1.83 -6.28
CA SER A 260 20.60 1.77 -7.48
C SER A 260 19.81 1.98 -8.79
N ILE A 261 18.48 1.81 -8.78
CA ILE A 261 17.58 2.02 -9.91
C ILE A 261 16.96 3.42 -9.87
N ASN A 262 16.62 3.88 -8.67
CA ASN A 262 16.02 5.19 -8.42
C ASN A 262 16.73 5.83 -7.22
N ASP A 263 17.69 6.70 -7.48
CA ASP A 263 18.62 7.24 -6.49
C ASP A 263 17.95 8.06 -5.39
N ASP A 264 16.90 8.82 -5.70
CA ASP A 264 16.16 9.63 -4.73
C ASP A 264 15.04 8.87 -4.01
N LEU A 265 14.79 7.61 -4.37
CA LEU A 265 13.73 6.77 -3.85
C LEU A 265 12.34 7.45 -3.86
N GLY A 266 12.09 8.24 -4.93
CA GLY A 266 10.85 8.98 -5.11
C GLY A 266 10.70 10.13 -4.12
N GLY A 267 11.75 10.91 -3.90
CA GLY A 267 11.79 12.09 -3.04
C GLY A 267 11.96 11.78 -1.54
N ARG A 268 12.47 10.58 -1.19
CA ARG A 268 12.73 10.23 0.23
C ARG A 268 14.14 10.57 0.69
N VAL A 269 15.08 10.81 -0.22
CA VAL A 269 16.46 11.13 0.14
C VAL A 269 16.60 12.63 0.41
N SER A 270 16.88 12.97 1.65
CA SER A 270 17.08 14.36 2.12
C SER A 270 18.24 14.42 3.12
N ALA A 271 18.72 15.61 3.43
CA ALA A 271 19.75 15.80 4.46
C ALA A 271 19.27 15.37 5.86
N ARG A 272 17.97 15.41 6.12
CA ARG A 272 17.38 15.04 7.43
C ARG A 272 17.19 13.53 7.59
N LEU A 273 17.24 12.77 6.50
CA LEU A 273 16.95 11.36 6.49
C LEU A 273 17.96 10.53 7.30
N TRP A 274 19.26 10.74 7.05
CA TRP A 274 20.30 9.87 7.60
C TRP A 274 20.43 9.94 9.12
N PRO A 275 20.32 11.12 9.77
CA PRO A 275 20.23 11.19 11.23
C PRO A 275 19.04 10.41 11.81
N ALA A 276 17.88 10.46 11.13
CA ALA A 276 16.70 9.71 11.57
C ALA A 276 16.91 8.19 11.47
N ILE A 277 17.46 7.71 10.33
CA ILE A 277 17.78 6.28 10.17
C ILE A 277 18.79 5.83 11.22
N GLY A 278 19.86 6.62 11.45
CA GLY A 278 20.87 6.32 12.46
C GLY A 278 20.28 6.17 13.85
N ALA A 279 19.35 7.04 14.24
CA ALA A 279 18.69 6.96 15.54
C ALA A 279 17.83 5.69 15.68
N TYR A 280 17.06 5.31 14.65
CA TYR A 280 16.32 4.04 14.67
C TYR A 280 17.23 2.81 14.64
N GLN A 281 18.37 2.87 13.92
CA GLN A 281 19.37 1.80 13.91
C GLN A 281 19.98 1.60 15.31
N THR A 282 20.30 2.71 16.03
CA THR A 282 20.79 2.63 17.40
C THR A 282 19.81 1.89 18.31
N ILE A 283 18.50 2.19 18.23
CA ILE A 283 17.50 1.45 19.01
C ILE A 283 17.52 -0.04 18.67
N ALA A 284 17.61 -0.40 17.40
CA ALA A 284 17.66 -1.79 16.99
C ALA A 284 18.92 -2.49 17.53
N ASP A 285 20.08 -1.86 17.41
CA ASP A 285 21.37 -2.39 17.86
C ASP A 285 21.40 -2.58 19.39
N ASP A 286 20.94 -1.61 20.17
CA ASP A 286 20.91 -1.63 21.64
C ASP A 286 20.05 -2.79 22.17
N HIS A 287 19.03 -3.20 21.40
CA HIS A 287 18.12 -4.29 21.76
C HIS A 287 18.35 -5.60 20.99
N GLY A 288 19.42 -5.67 20.18
CA GLY A 288 19.76 -6.87 19.39
C GLY A 288 18.70 -7.23 18.33
N LEU A 289 18.04 -6.23 17.75
CA LEU A 289 16.98 -6.40 16.74
C LEU A 289 17.48 -6.11 15.33
N ASP A 290 16.87 -6.75 14.33
CA ASP A 290 16.96 -6.29 12.94
C ASP A 290 16.08 -5.05 12.76
N LEU A 291 16.65 -3.97 12.18
CA LEU A 291 15.93 -2.70 11.98
C LEU A 291 14.66 -2.88 11.12
N GLY A 292 14.72 -3.70 10.06
CA GLY A 292 13.58 -3.95 9.20
C GLY A 292 12.46 -4.71 9.91
N GLN A 293 12.83 -5.71 10.70
CA GLN A 293 11.85 -6.45 11.52
C GLN A 293 11.24 -5.55 12.60
N MET A 294 12.04 -4.72 13.26
CA MET A 294 11.55 -3.73 14.23
C MET A 294 10.55 -2.75 13.57
N ALA A 295 10.88 -2.22 12.40
CA ALA A 295 10.01 -1.30 11.67
C ALA A 295 8.67 -1.93 11.26
N LEU A 296 8.68 -3.17 10.79
CA LEU A 296 7.45 -3.91 10.44
C LEU A 296 6.63 -4.24 11.69
N ALA A 297 7.26 -4.75 12.75
CA ALA A 297 6.60 -5.08 14.01
C ALA A 297 5.96 -3.86 14.67
N TRP A 298 6.61 -2.70 14.57
CA TRP A 298 6.04 -1.43 15.03
C TRP A 298 4.81 -1.03 14.21
N CYS A 299 4.84 -1.14 12.89
CA CYS A 299 3.69 -0.85 12.03
C CYS A 299 2.49 -1.75 12.36
N ILE A 300 2.72 -3.08 12.53
CA ILE A 300 1.66 -4.06 12.84
C ILE A 300 0.91 -3.70 14.12
N ARG A 301 1.59 -3.09 15.09
CA ARG A 301 1.02 -2.75 16.42
C ARG A 301 0.18 -1.47 16.45
N ARG A 302 0.12 -0.71 15.37
CA ARG A 302 -0.69 0.52 15.36
C ARG A 302 -2.17 0.18 15.43
N PRO A 303 -2.97 0.82 16.30
CA PRO A 303 -4.36 0.44 16.56
C PRO A 303 -5.28 0.56 15.34
N PHE A 304 -4.91 1.39 14.38
CA PHE A 304 -5.65 1.59 13.14
C PHE A 304 -5.13 0.72 11.97
N MET A 305 -4.13 -0.14 12.20
CA MET A 305 -3.53 -0.96 11.16
C MET A 305 -4.39 -2.19 10.85
N ALA A 306 -4.87 -2.29 9.61
CA ALA A 306 -5.51 -3.50 9.12
C ALA A 306 -4.46 -4.49 8.57
N SER A 307 -3.53 -4.01 7.75
CA SER A 307 -2.45 -4.85 7.21
C SER A 307 -1.26 -4.01 6.74
N VAL A 308 -0.06 -4.54 6.91
CA VAL A 308 1.21 -3.91 6.51
C VAL A 308 1.65 -4.51 5.18
N ILE A 309 1.64 -3.71 4.10
CA ILE A 309 2.03 -4.14 2.76
C ILE A 309 3.54 -4.03 2.63
N PHE A 310 4.22 -5.14 2.56
CA PHE A 310 5.65 -5.20 2.33
C PHE A 310 5.97 -6.02 1.08
N GLY A 311 7.08 -5.73 0.43
CA GLY A 311 7.57 -6.46 -0.74
C GLY A 311 9.02 -6.88 -0.55
N ALA A 312 9.43 -7.90 -1.28
CA ALA A 312 10.78 -8.40 -1.30
C ALA A 312 11.25 -8.65 -2.75
N THR A 313 12.55 -8.51 -3.00
CA THR A 313 13.16 -8.88 -4.27
C THR A 313 13.88 -10.23 -4.23
N SER A 314 13.84 -10.92 -3.08
CA SER A 314 14.34 -12.28 -2.90
C SER A 314 13.64 -13.02 -1.78
N LEU A 315 13.62 -14.36 -1.81
CA LEU A 315 13.06 -15.18 -0.75
C LEU A 315 13.72 -14.95 0.62
N PRO A 316 15.05 -14.80 0.75
CA PRO A 316 15.66 -14.43 2.04
C PRO A 316 15.17 -13.11 2.61
N GLN A 317 14.90 -12.08 1.76
CA GLN A 317 14.31 -10.82 2.24
C GLN A 317 12.87 -11.01 2.70
N LEU A 318 12.10 -11.82 1.98
CA LEU A 318 10.72 -12.18 2.37
C LEU A 318 10.74 -12.89 3.73
N GLU A 319 11.54 -13.93 3.87
CA GLU A 319 11.70 -14.68 5.12
C GLU A 319 12.11 -13.78 6.29
N ASN A 320 13.10 -12.90 6.09
CA ASN A 320 13.51 -11.94 7.14
C ASN A 320 12.35 -11.04 7.57
N SER A 321 11.57 -10.54 6.61
CA SER A 321 10.41 -9.69 6.91
C SER A 321 9.31 -10.44 7.66
N LEU A 322 9.08 -11.72 7.35
CA LEU A 322 8.09 -12.57 8.03
C LEU A 322 8.40 -12.76 9.52
N ARG A 323 9.67 -12.80 9.91
CA ARG A 323 10.10 -12.89 11.33
C ARG A 323 9.65 -11.70 12.18
N SER A 324 9.30 -10.57 11.56
CA SER A 324 8.76 -9.41 12.29
C SER A 324 7.50 -9.72 13.11
N MET A 325 6.74 -10.75 12.71
CA MET A 325 5.54 -11.18 13.44
C MET A 325 5.83 -11.84 14.79
N GLU A 326 7.04 -12.33 14.98
CA GLU A 326 7.48 -12.99 16.20
C GLU A 326 8.04 -11.99 17.22
N LEU A 327 8.32 -10.74 16.76
CA LEU A 327 8.92 -9.72 17.62
C LEU A 327 7.88 -9.13 18.58
N ASN A 328 8.25 -9.14 19.84
CA ASN A 328 7.55 -8.40 20.88
C ASN A 328 8.36 -7.14 21.26
N LEU A 329 7.95 -5.97 20.77
CA LEU A 329 8.57 -4.71 21.14
C LEU A 329 8.13 -4.33 22.56
N SER A 330 9.08 -4.16 23.48
CA SER A 330 8.81 -3.71 24.85
C SER A 330 8.31 -2.24 24.88
N ASP A 331 7.71 -1.83 26.00
CA ASP A 331 7.29 -0.44 26.19
C ASP A 331 8.50 0.52 26.14
N GLU A 332 9.67 0.09 26.55
CA GLU A 332 10.91 0.84 26.43
C GLU A 332 11.31 1.10 24.98
N ILE A 333 11.26 0.07 24.13
CA ILE A 333 11.52 0.20 22.68
C ILE A 333 10.50 1.14 22.05
N MET A 334 9.21 0.96 22.39
CA MET A 334 8.14 1.83 21.86
C MET A 334 8.33 3.28 22.27
N ALA A 335 8.72 3.55 23.52
CA ALA A 335 9.00 4.91 24.02
C ALA A 335 10.22 5.52 23.30
N SER A 336 11.28 4.74 23.07
CA SER A 336 12.49 5.17 22.32
C SER A 336 12.16 5.52 20.86
N ILE A 337 11.31 4.71 20.21
CA ILE A 337 10.79 4.98 18.87
C ILE A 337 10.00 6.29 18.83
N ASP A 338 9.11 6.51 19.80
CA ASP A 338 8.30 7.73 19.86
C ASP A 338 9.15 8.96 20.13
N GLU A 339 10.18 8.87 20.98
CA GLU A 339 11.11 9.98 21.21
C GLU A 339 11.95 10.28 19.96
N THR A 340 12.42 9.26 19.27
CA THR A 340 13.12 9.44 17.98
C THR A 340 12.23 10.15 16.96
N HIS A 341 10.94 9.82 16.92
CA HIS A 341 10.00 10.51 16.04
C HIS A 341 9.82 11.99 16.43
N ARG A 342 9.81 12.34 17.70
CA ARG A 342 9.73 13.76 18.15
C ARG A 342 10.95 14.56 17.69
N ILE A 343 12.13 13.94 17.69
CA ILE A 343 13.38 14.58 17.24
C ILE A 343 13.42 14.67 15.69
N HIS A 344 12.89 13.68 15.01
CA HIS A 344 12.92 13.53 13.56
C HIS A 344 11.51 13.33 12.95
N PRO A 345 10.57 14.29 13.11
CA PRO A 345 9.15 14.06 12.79
C PRO A 345 8.85 13.88 11.31
N MET A 346 9.61 14.51 10.43
CA MET A 346 9.42 14.48 8.98
C MET A 346 10.78 14.52 8.27
N PRO A 347 11.49 13.38 8.21
CA PRO A 347 12.84 13.33 7.65
C PRO A 347 12.87 13.47 6.11
N PHE A 348 11.73 13.34 5.40
CA PHE A 348 11.60 13.59 3.96
C PHE A 348 10.25 14.20 3.57
#